data_ccea797c14188bbd499edfa16a4394b2
#
_entry.id   ccea797c14188bbd499edfa16a4394b2
#
_cell.length_a   1.000
_cell.length_b   1.000
_cell.length_c   1.000
_cell.angle_alpha   90.00
_cell.angle_beta   90.00
_cell.angle_gamma   90.00
#
_symmetry.space_group_name_H-M   'P 1'
#
loop_
_entity.id
_entity.type
_entity.pdbx_description
1 polymer ?
#
loop_
_entity_poly.entity_id
_entity_poly.type
_entity_poly.pdbx_seq_one_letter_code
_entity_poly.pdbx_strand_id
1 'polypeptide(L)'
;MLDSELKTYPWNPTVKKKARRVFMLRWLIVILAAAAIFFLTYQKLTTNVWGLTAFLCQLLAVIELAFGLQFVEAGWSRKISSRMPLDEHYEYALYMYHIQSVRDLATNNRMLLLIASLEIQLGKYDHATQTITQISVGKCTPVQLKQLYYMQILLAAEVGDTNIKNQFLTRYTGIPDTNGEYPSEAELTTWIEAEEMDRLISALKKF
;
A
#
# COMPACT_ATOMS: atom_id res chain seq x y z
N MET A 1 -10.11 -2.10 15.03
CA MET A 1 -9.57 -1.09 15.93
C MET A 1 -9.10 0.13 15.14
N LEU A 2 -8.21 -0.02 14.18
CA LEU A 2 -7.73 1.07 13.32
C LEU A 2 -8.85 1.90 12.67
N ASP A 3 -9.90 1.27 12.12
CA ASP A 3 -11.01 1.97 11.45
C ASP A 3 -11.84 2.88 12.37
N SER A 4 -11.97 2.54 13.65
CA SER A 4 -12.70 3.37 14.62
C SER A 4 -11.88 4.60 15.05
N GLU A 5 -10.58 4.45 15.19
CA GLU A 5 -9.65 5.52 15.55
C GLU A 5 -9.49 6.53 14.40
N LEU A 6 -9.46 6.04 13.15
CA LEU A 6 -9.30 6.89 11.97
C LEU A 6 -10.50 7.82 11.71
N LYS A 7 -11.69 7.49 12.19
CA LYS A 7 -12.89 8.36 12.06
C LYS A 7 -12.76 9.67 12.81
N THR A 8 -12.09 9.68 13.94
CA THR A 8 -11.91 10.84 14.82
C THR A 8 -10.50 11.43 14.75
N TYR A 9 -9.65 10.90 13.88
CA TYR A 9 -8.26 11.33 13.77
C TYR A 9 -8.14 12.78 13.29
N PRO A 10 -7.35 13.63 13.98
CA PRO A 10 -7.16 15.03 13.62
C PRO A 10 -6.19 15.17 12.44
N TRP A 11 -6.68 14.96 11.23
CA TRP A 11 -5.86 14.97 10.00
C TRP A 11 -5.15 16.30 9.77
N ASN A 12 -3.85 16.24 9.50
CA ASN A 12 -3.10 17.39 9.01
C ASN A 12 -3.68 17.92 7.69
N PRO A 13 -4.10 19.20 7.62
CA PRO A 13 -4.75 19.74 6.44
C PRO A 13 -3.88 19.69 5.18
N THR A 14 -2.56 19.76 5.34
CA THR A 14 -1.60 19.67 4.22
C THR A 14 -1.56 18.27 3.63
N VAL A 15 -1.49 17.24 4.48
CA VAL A 15 -1.50 15.83 4.09
C VAL A 15 -2.82 15.48 3.39
N LYS A 16 -3.94 15.85 4.00
CA LYS A 16 -5.28 15.69 3.44
C LYS A 16 -5.42 16.35 2.07
N LYS A 17 -4.87 17.57 1.88
CA LYS A 17 -4.90 18.27 0.61
C LYS A 17 -4.05 17.56 -0.46
N LYS A 18 -2.86 17.05 -0.10
CA LYS A 18 -1.99 16.28 -1.01
C LYS A 18 -2.69 14.99 -1.47
N ALA A 19 -3.27 14.21 -0.55
CA ALA A 19 -3.97 12.98 -0.86
C ALA A 19 -5.23 13.22 -1.73
N ARG A 20 -6.05 14.21 -1.36
CA ARG A 20 -7.23 14.59 -2.16
C ARG A 20 -6.88 15.03 -3.57
N ARG A 21 -5.77 15.74 -3.78
CA ARG A 21 -5.34 16.15 -5.13
C ARG A 21 -5.08 14.96 -6.04
N VAL A 22 -4.42 13.90 -5.56
CA VAL A 22 -4.16 12.69 -6.33
C VAL A 22 -5.48 12.03 -6.73
N PHE A 23 -6.38 11.87 -5.78
CA PHE A 23 -7.69 11.27 -6.00
C PHE A 23 -8.55 12.12 -6.96
N MET A 24 -8.63 13.43 -6.76
CA MET A 24 -9.40 14.34 -7.62
C MET A 24 -8.85 14.39 -9.04
N LEU A 25 -7.53 14.37 -9.22
CA LEU A 25 -6.91 14.38 -10.55
C LEU A 25 -7.29 13.14 -11.35
N ARG A 26 -7.29 11.96 -10.73
CA ARG A 26 -7.75 10.72 -11.35
C ARG A 26 -9.20 10.85 -11.84
N TRP A 27 -10.12 11.25 -10.95
CA TRP A 27 -11.53 11.38 -11.31
C TRP A 27 -11.78 12.45 -12.37
N LEU A 28 -11.02 13.56 -12.33
CA LEU A 28 -11.08 14.59 -13.35
C LEU A 28 -10.73 14.02 -14.74
N ILE A 29 -9.66 13.22 -14.84
CA ILE A 29 -9.26 12.58 -16.09
C ILE A 29 -10.34 11.62 -16.59
N VAL A 30 -10.92 10.79 -15.70
CA VAL A 30 -11.99 9.85 -16.06
C VAL A 30 -13.24 10.60 -16.55
N ILE A 31 -13.65 11.66 -15.85
CA ILE A 31 -14.81 12.47 -16.21
C ILE A 31 -14.60 13.16 -17.56
N LEU A 32 -13.42 13.75 -17.79
CA LEU A 32 -13.09 14.41 -19.06
C LEU A 32 -13.06 13.41 -20.22
N ALA A 33 -12.50 12.23 -20.02
CA ALA A 33 -12.50 11.17 -21.03
C ALA A 33 -13.93 10.68 -21.33
N ALA A 34 -14.74 10.45 -20.30
CA ALA A 34 -16.14 10.05 -20.46
C ALA A 34 -16.96 11.12 -21.20
N ALA A 35 -16.79 12.41 -20.85
CA ALA A 35 -17.46 13.53 -21.50
C ALA A 35 -17.04 13.66 -22.98
N ALA A 36 -15.75 13.53 -23.29
CA ALA A 36 -15.24 13.57 -24.65
C ALA A 36 -15.82 12.42 -25.51
N ILE A 37 -15.85 11.22 -24.96
CA ILE A 37 -16.41 10.04 -25.62
C ILE A 37 -17.91 10.22 -25.84
N PHE A 38 -18.65 10.67 -24.84
CA PHE A 38 -20.09 10.94 -24.97
C PHE A 38 -20.37 11.97 -26.04
N PHE A 39 -19.61 13.09 -26.07
CA PHE A 39 -19.78 14.14 -27.09
C PHE A 39 -19.51 13.63 -28.50
N LEU A 40 -18.46 12.82 -28.70
CA LEU A 40 -18.11 12.25 -30.02
C LEU A 40 -19.10 11.21 -30.51
N THR A 41 -19.81 10.52 -29.62
CA THR A 41 -20.75 9.47 -29.96
C THR A 41 -22.18 9.94 -30.04
N TYR A 42 -22.52 11.02 -29.34
CA TYR A 42 -23.89 11.55 -29.31
C TYR A 42 -24.45 11.82 -30.73
N GLN A 43 -23.62 12.35 -31.63
CA GLN A 43 -23.99 12.60 -33.01
C GLN A 43 -24.21 11.32 -33.84
N LYS A 44 -23.58 10.19 -33.47
CA LYS A 44 -23.67 8.92 -34.20
C LYS A 44 -24.75 7.98 -33.64
N LEU A 45 -25.12 8.11 -32.37
CA LEU A 45 -26.13 7.28 -31.70
C LEU A 45 -27.53 7.43 -32.30
N THR A 46 -27.82 8.58 -32.88
CA THR A 46 -29.16 8.91 -33.43
C THR A 46 -29.44 8.29 -34.80
N THR A 47 -28.47 7.64 -35.43
CA THR A 47 -28.58 7.28 -36.85
C THR A 47 -28.42 5.81 -37.22
N ASN A 48 -27.92 4.90 -36.35
CA ASN A 48 -27.69 3.50 -36.77
C ASN A 48 -27.50 2.50 -35.60
N VAL A 49 -27.86 1.21 -35.85
CA VAL A 49 -27.60 0.06 -34.94
C VAL A 49 -26.10 -0.07 -34.56
N TRP A 50 -25.20 0.27 -35.48
CA TRP A 50 -23.76 0.34 -35.23
C TRP A 50 -23.35 1.41 -34.19
N GLY A 51 -24.20 2.43 -33.98
CA GLY A 51 -23.98 3.44 -32.97
C GLY A 51 -24.03 2.87 -31.53
N LEU A 52 -24.93 1.92 -31.27
CA LEU A 52 -25.04 1.27 -29.97
C LEU A 52 -23.78 0.43 -29.64
N THR A 53 -23.31 -0.35 -30.63
CA THR A 53 -22.10 -1.17 -30.46
C THR A 53 -20.87 -0.30 -30.21
N ALA A 54 -20.73 0.80 -30.98
CA ALA A 54 -19.65 1.76 -30.77
C ALA A 54 -19.71 2.40 -29.38
N PHE A 55 -20.90 2.74 -28.89
CA PHE A 55 -21.09 3.28 -27.53
C PHE A 55 -20.68 2.27 -26.46
N LEU A 56 -21.05 0.99 -26.57
CA LEU A 56 -20.67 -0.05 -25.64
C LEU A 56 -19.15 -0.27 -25.59
N CYS A 57 -18.48 -0.31 -26.75
CA CYS A 57 -17.03 -0.41 -26.85
C CYS A 57 -16.32 0.77 -26.16
N GLN A 58 -16.87 1.97 -26.32
CA GLN A 58 -16.31 3.18 -25.70
C GLN A 58 -16.55 3.20 -24.19
N LEU A 59 -17.71 2.73 -23.73
CA LEU A 59 -17.97 2.58 -22.30
C LEU A 59 -16.95 1.61 -21.64
N LEU A 60 -16.68 0.49 -22.31
CA LEU A 60 -15.64 -0.44 -21.88
C LEU A 60 -14.26 0.22 -21.83
N ALA A 61 -13.90 1.02 -22.85
CA ALA A 61 -12.63 1.75 -22.86
C ALA A 61 -12.51 2.76 -21.71
N VAL A 62 -13.60 3.44 -21.30
CA VAL A 62 -13.60 4.32 -20.12
C VAL A 62 -13.39 3.51 -18.84
N ILE A 63 -14.00 2.34 -18.73
CA ILE A 63 -13.83 1.44 -17.59
C ILE A 63 -12.37 0.98 -17.51
N GLU A 64 -11.79 0.52 -18.61
CA GLU A 64 -10.37 0.12 -18.67
C GLU A 64 -9.43 1.29 -18.35
N LEU A 65 -9.72 2.50 -18.84
CA LEU A 65 -8.97 3.70 -18.48
C LEU A 65 -9.06 3.98 -16.97
N ALA A 66 -10.24 3.85 -16.36
CA ALA A 66 -10.43 4.05 -14.93
C ALA A 66 -9.63 3.05 -14.10
N PHE A 67 -9.53 1.79 -14.54
CA PHE A 67 -8.67 0.77 -13.92
C PHE A 67 -7.18 1.04 -14.16
N GLY A 68 -6.79 1.39 -15.39
CA GLY A 68 -5.40 1.73 -15.71
C GLY A 68 -4.87 2.92 -14.90
N LEU A 69 -5.70 3.92 -14.67
CA LEU A 69 -5.35 5.09 -13.85
C LEU A 69 -5.12 4.76 -12.37
N GLN A 70 -5.56 3.60 -11.86
CA GLN A 70 -5.21 3.16 -10.50
C GLN A 70 -3.71 2.90 -10.36
N PHE A 71 -3.08 2.34 -11.39
CA PHE A 71 -1.62 2.11 -11.38
C PHE A 71 -0.85 3.42 -11.45
N VAL A 72 -1.33 4.38 -12.24
CA VAL A 72 -0.75 5.73 -12.32
C VAL A 72 -0.92 6.47 -11.00
N GLU A 73 -2.08 6.38 -10.37
CA GLU A 73 -2.34 6.93 -9.03
C GLU A 73 -1.38 6.36 -7.99
N ALA A 74 -1.15 5.04 -8.01
CA ALA A 74 -0.19 4.40 -7.13
C ALA A 74 1.25 4.92 -7.34
N GLY A 75 1.65 5.14 -8.60
CA GLY A 75 2.93 5.75 -8.95
C GLY A 75 3.06 7.20 -8.45
N TRP A 76 2.03 8.02 -8.63
CA TRP A 76 2.00 9.40 -8.13
C TRP A 76 2.01 9.45 -6.61
N SER A 77 1.22 8.59 -5.96
CA SER A 77 1.19 8.46 -4.51
C SER A 77 2.58 8.13 -3.96
N ARG A 78 3.26 7.12 -4.54
CA ARG A 78 4.62 6.74 -4.17
C ARG A 78 5.61 7.90 -4.37
N LYS A 79 5.55 8.63 -5.50
CA LYS A 79 6.42 9.77 -5.78
C LYS A 79 6.20 10.94 -4.81
N ILE A 80 4.96 11.15 -4.37
CA ILE A 80 4.62 12.20 -3.41
C ILE A 80 5.09 11.77 -2.02
N SER A 81 4.78 10.55 -1.59
CA SER A 81 5.12 10.05 -0.27
C SER A 81 6.63 9.90 -0.05
N SER A 82 7.40 9.52 -1.07
CA SER A 82 8.87 9.41 -0.97
C SER A 82 9.59 10.73 -0.70
N ARG A 83 8.91 11.87 -0.85
CA ARG A 83 9.45 13.22 -0.58
C ARG A 83 8.94 13.82 0.72
N MET A 84 8.12 13.09 1.45
CA MET A 84 7.57 13.54 2.73
C MET A 84 8.50 13.15 3.88
N PRO A 85 8.57 13.95 4.95
CA PRO A 85 9.07 13.49 6.25
C PRO A 85 8.33 12.21 6.70
N LEU A 86 8.98 11.41 7.54
CA LEU A 86 8.46 10.07 7.90
C LEU A 86 7.10 10.14 8.61
N ASP A 87 6.90 11.10 9.47
CA ASP A 87 5.64 11.37 10.17
C ASP A 87 4.52 11.78 9.22
N GLU A 88 4.78 12.70 8.26
CA GLU A 88 3.81 13.06 7.23
C GLU A 88 3.50 11.89 6.30
N HIS A 89 4.48 11.06 5.98
CA HIS A 89 4.30 9.85 5.17
C HIS A 89 3.39 8.84 5.87
N TYR A 90 3.60 8.62 7.17
CA TYR A 90 2.75 7.77 7.99
C TYR A 90 1.30 8.28 8.01
N GLU A 91 1.10 9.58 8.27
CA GLU A 91 -0.24 10.18 8.26
C GLU A 91 -0.90 10.10 6.87
N TYR A 92 -0.11 10.28 5.80
CA TYR A 92 -0.59 10.10 4.43
C TYR A 92 -1.05 8.66 4.16
N ALA A 93 -0.28 7.66 4.60
CA ALA A 93 -0.64 6.26 4.46
C ALA A 93 -1.93 5.92 5.22
N LEU A 94 -2.08 6.39 6.46
CA LEU A 94 -3.31 6.26 7.25
C LEU A 94 -4.51 6.91 6.57
N TYR A 95 -4.34 8.13 6.04
CA TYR A 95 -5.44 8.82 5.34
C TYR A 95 -5.84 8.08 4.06
N MET A 96 -4.86 7.61 3.29
CA MET A 96 -5.13 6.80 2.09
C MET A 96 -5.84 5.48 2.46
N TYR A 97 -5.45 4.83 3.54
CA TYR A 97 -6.15 3.66 4.07
C TYR A 97 -7.59 3.99 4.45
N HIS A 98 -7.84 5.09 5.13
CA HIS A 98 -9.18 5.54 5.54
C HIS A 98 -10.11 5.82 4.36
N ILE A 99 -9.67 6.57 3.34
CA ILE A 99 -10.52 6.94 2.20
C ILE A 99 -10.78 5.78 1.22
N GLN A 100 -9.92 4.77 1.23
CA GLN A 100 -10.05 3.60 0.35
C GLN A 100 -10.71 2.40 1.07
N SER A 101 -11.62 2.63 2.00
CA SER A 101 -12.20 1.62 2.89
C SER A 101 -12.95 0.47 2.20
N VAL A 102 -13.27 0.58 0.90
CA VAL A 102 -13.85 -0.52 0.10
C VAL A 102 -12.75 -1.10 -0.80
N ARG A 103 -12.01 -2.08 -0.28
CA ARG A 103 -10.91 -2.73 -1.00
C ARG A 103 -11.02 -4.23 -0.95
N ASP A 104 -10.40 -4.85 -1.96
CA ASP A 104 -10.06 -6.25 -1.85
C ASP A 104 -9.03 -6.48 -0.73
N LEU A 105 -9.03 -7.71 -0.19
CA LEU A 105 -8.15 -8.06 0.94
C LEU A 105 -6.66 -7.95 0.60
N ALA A 106 -6.28 -8.13 -0.67
CA ALA A 106 -4.88 -8.02 -1.09
C ALA A 106 -4.37 -6.57 -1.05
N THR A 107 -5.19 -5.62 -1.55
CA THR A 107 -4.89 -4.19 -1.48
C THR A 107 -4.87 -3.70 -0.02
N ASN A 108 -5.79 -4.21 0.81
CA ASN A 108 -5.82 -3.91 2.23
C ASN A 108 -4.55 -4.39 2.94
N ASN A 109 -4.11 -5.63 2.71
CA ASN A 109 -2.87 -6.17 3.26
C ASN A 109 -1.65 -5.31 2.89
N ARG A 110 -1.56 -4.87 1.63
CA ARG A 110 -0.46 -4.01 1.17
C ARG A 110 -0.40 -2.69 1.94
N MET A 111 -1.55 -2.08 2.20
CA MET A 111 -1.60 -0.82 2.94
C MET A 111 -1.27 -1.02 4.43
N LEU A 112 -1.77 -2.10 5.04
CA LEU A 112 -1.44 -2.45 6.42
C LEU A 112 0.06 -2.73 6.60
N LEU A 113 0.69 -3.42 5.63
CA LEU A 113 2.14 -3.65 5.63
C LEU A 113 2.93 -2.33 5.54
N LEU A 114 2.49 -1.40 4.70
CA LEU A 114 3.11 -0.08 4.61
C LEU A 114 2.96 0.70 5.93
N ILE A 115 1.76 0.71 6.51
CA ILE A 115 1.50 1.40 7.78
C ILE A 115 2.37 0.79 8.90
N ALA A 116 2.38 -0.54 9.06
CA ALA A 116 3.19 -1.22 10.05
C ALA A 116 4.70 -0.95 9.87
N SER A 117 5.18 -0.92 8.63
CA SER A 117 6.57 -0.57 8.30
C SER A 117 6.93 0.86 8.75
N LEU A 118 6.02 1.83 8.52
CA LEU A 118 6.21 3.21 8.95
C LEU A 118 6.12 3.35 10.48
N GLU A 119 5.24 2.59 11.14
CA GLU A 119 5.13 2.54 12.61
C GLU A 119 6.42 2.02 13.24
N ILE A 120 7.02 0.96 12.71
CA ILE A 120 8.33 0.46 13.17
C ILE A 120 9.41 1.53 12.98
N GLN A 121 9.47 2.18 11.82
CA GLN A 121 10.44 3.25 11.54
C GLN A 121 10.27 4.48 12.46
N LEU A 122 9.07 4.70 12.98
CA LEU A 122 8.75 5.76 13.96
C LEU A 122 8.92 5.31 15.41
N GLY A 123 9.36 4.07 15.68
CA GLY A 123 9.48 3.51 17.02
C GLY A 123 8.14 3.21 17.71
N LYS A 124 7.04 3.14 16.92
CA LYS A 124 5.69 2.84 17.43
C LYS A 124 5.41 1.33 17.41
N TYR A 125 6.20 0.56 18.12
CA TYR A 125 6.20 -0.91 18.06
C TYR A 125 4.87 -1.55 18.46
N ASP A 126 4.20 -1.01 19.51
CA ASP A 126 2.89 -1.51 19.94
C ASP A 126 1.82 -1.31 18.85
N HIS A 127 1.81 -0.16 18.18
CA HIS A 127 0.90 0.10 17.06
C HIS A 127 1.20 -0.83 15.88
N ALA A 128 2.48 -1.01 15.54
CA ALA A 128 2.90 -1.91 14.47
C ALA A 128 2.43 -3.35 14.73
N THR A 129 2.56 -3.84 15.97
CA THR A 129 2.07 -5.15 16.38
C THR A 129 0.56 -5.26 16.16
N GLN A 130 -0.22 -4.26 16.59
CA GLN A 130 -1.67 -4.24 16.38
C GLN A 130 -2.05 -4.16 14.90
N THR A 131 -1.34 -3.39 14.10
CA THR A 131 -1.56 -3.28 12.66
C THR A 131 -1.28 -4.61 11.96
N ILE A 132 -0.20 -5.29 12.32
CA ILE A 132 0.17 -6.61 11.77
C ILE A 132 -0.90 -7.68 12.05
N THR A 133 -1.55 -7.67 13.22
CA THR A 133 -2.61 -8.64 13.54
C THR A 133 -3.84 -8.54 12.64
N GLN A 134 -4.03 -7.41 11.96
CA GLN A 134 -5.15 -7.19 11.02
C GLN A 134 -4.86 -7.74 9.60
N ILE A 135 -3.62 -8.15 9.32
CA ILE A 135 -3.22 -8.65 8.01
C ILE A 135 -3.73 -10.08 7.80
N SER A 136 -4.46 -10.29 6.71
CA SER A 136 -4.94 -11.61 6.32
C SER A 136 -3.84 -12.43 5.65
N VAL A 137 -3.09 -13.20 6.43
CA VAL A 137 -1.92 -13.99 5.97
C VAL A 137 -2.22 -14.86 4.74
N GLY A 138 -3.38 -15.56 4.73
CA GLY A 138 -3.78 -16.41 3.60
C GLY A 138 -4.08 -15.68 2.29
N LYS A 139 -4.06 -14.34 2.28
CA LYS A 139 -4.26 -13.50 1.10
C LYS A 139 -3.02 -12.69 0.73
N CYS A 140 -1.91 -12.92 1.42
CA CYS A 140 -0.64 -12.27 1.11
C CYS A 140 0.05 -12.97 -0.06
N THR A 141 0.68 -12.18 -0.92
CA THR A 141 1.65 -12.68 -1.91
C THR A 141 2.93 -13.16 -1.20
N PRO A 142 3.78 -13.99 -1.83
CA PRO A 142 5.07 -14.38 -1.23
C PRO A 142 5.92 -13.19 -0.77
N VAL A 143 5.96 -12.11 -1.57
CA VAL A 143 6.67 -10.86 -1.22
C VAL A 143 6.08 -10.21 0.04
N GLN A 144 4.76 -10.12 0.12
CA GLN A 144 4.07 -9.58 1.29
C GLN A 144 4.29 -10.44 2.55
N LEU A 145 4.31 -11.77 2.41
CA LEU A 145 4.63 -12.68 3.51
C LEU A 145 6.05 -12.49 4.00
N LYS A 146 7.00 -12.34 3.08
CA LYS A 146 8.40 -12.08 3.42
C LYS A 146 8.56 -10.77 4.20
N GLN A 147 7.93 -9.70 3.73
CA GLN A 147 7.87 -8.42 4.43
C GLN A 147 7.22 -8.54 5.81
N LEU A 148 6.11 -9.26 5.92
CA LEU A 148 5.40 -9.48 7.17
C LEU A 148 6.29 -10.19 8.20
N TYR A 149 6.91 -11.31 7.80
CA TYR A 149 7.79 -12.06 8.71
C TYR A 149 9.02 -11.27 9.09
N TYR A 150 9.58 -10.49 8.16
CA TYR A 150 10.66 -9.57 8.47
C TYR A 150 10.28 -8.57 9.58
N MET A 151 9.13 -7.93 9.49
CA MET A 151 8.65 -7.02 10.53
C MET A 151 8.40 -7.73 11.87
N GLN A 152 7.89 -8.97 11.85
CA GLN A 152 7.70 -9.77 13.05
C GLN A 152 9.03 -10.18 13.69
N ILE A 153 10.08 -10.45 12.91
CA ILE A 153 11.44 -10.67 13.42
C ILE A 153 11.95 -9.42 14.13
N LEU A 154 11.78 -8.23 13.53
CA LEU A 154 12.18 -6.96 14.12
C LEU A 154 11.48 -6.70 15.46
N LEU A 155 10.17 -6.87 15.51
CA LEU A 155 9.38 -6.68 16.74
C LEU A 155 9.77 -7.67 17.83
N ALA A 156 10.02 -8.94 17.47
CA ALA A 156 10.47 -9.96 18.41
C ALA A 156 11.90 -9.69 18.93
N ALA A 157 12.77 -9.16 18.07
CA ALA A 157 14.13 -8.76 18.45
C ALA A 157 14.11 -7.57 19.44
N GLU A 158 13.25 -6.59 19.20
CA GLU A 158 13.08 -5.42 20.09
C GLU A 158 12.62 -5.82 21.49
N VAL A 159 11.69 -6.78 21.57
CA VAL A 159 11.16 -7.30 22.85
C VAL A 159 12.13 -8.31 23.50
N GLY A 160 13.15 -8.80 22.78
CA GLY A 160 14.08 -9.82 23.24
C GLY A 160 13.50 -11.25 23.25
N ASP A 161 12.38 -11.50 22.56
CA ASP A 161 11.78 -12.83 22.47
C ASP A 161 12.46 -13.69 21.40
N THR A 162 13.48 -14.41 21.83
CA THR A 162 14.28 -15.28 20.97
C THR A 162 13.48 -16.42 20.36
N ASN A 163 12.48 -16.96 21.07
CA ASN A 163 11.66 -18.07 20.56
C ASN A 163 10.78 -17.62 19.39
N ILE A 164 10.07 -16.52 19.57
CA ILE A 164 9.21 -15.94 18.54
C ILE A 164 10.07 -15.48 17.35
N LYS A 165 11.20 -14.83 17.60
CA LYS A 165 12.16 -14.41 16.58
C LYS A 165 12.59 -15.60 15.69
N ASN A 166 13.02 -16.70 16.28
CA ASN A 166 13.49 -17.88 15.53
C ASN A 166 12.37 -18.55 14.72
N GLN A 167 11.14 -18.59 15.25
CA GLN A 167 9.99 -19.07 14.48
C GLN A 167 9.73 -18.25 13.23
N PHE A 168 9.77 -16.92 13.32
CA PHE A 168 9.57 -16.06 12.15
C PHE A 168 10.76 -16.09 11.21
N LEU A 169 11.99 -16.21 11.71
CA LEU A 169 13.17 -16.39 10.87
C LEU A 169 13.05 -17.66 10.01
N THR A 170 12.65 -18.78 10.59
CA THR A 170 12.41 -20.02 9.83
C THR A 170 11.32 -19.84 8.75
N ARG A 171 10.25 -19.11 9.05
CA ARG A 171 9.21 -18.82 8.06
C ARG A 171 9.68 -17.89 6.95
N TYR A 172 10.47 -16.88 7.30
CA TYR A 172 11.07 -15.93 6.38
C TYR A 172 11.99 -16.62 5.37
N THR A 173 12.88 -17.50 5.85
CA THR A 173 13.83 -18.25 5.01
C THR A 173 13.15 -19.30 4.14
N GLY A 174 12.00 -19.84 4.57
CA GLY A 174 11.17 -20.74 3.77
C GLY A 174 10.52 -20.09 2.54
N ILE A 175 10.53 -18.75 2.42
CA ILE A 175 10.00 -18.05 1.25
C ILE A 175 11.14 -17.75 0.26
N PRO A 176 11.05 -18.26 -1.00
CA PRO A 176 12.07 -18.01 -2.01
C PRO A 176 12.23 -16.51 -2.28
N ASP A 177 13.47 -16.05 -2.32
CA ASP A 177 13.80 -14.71 -2.80
C ASP A 177 14.19 -14.80 -4.28
N THR A 178 13.23 -14.48 -5.14
CA THR A 178 13.43 -14.56 -6.60
C THR A 178 14.30 -13.44 -7.15
N ASN A 179 14.44 -12.33 -6.42
CA ASN A 179 15.09 -11.13 -6.91
C ASN A 179 16.37 -10.75 -6.14
N GLY A 180 16.67 -11.41 -5.01
CA GLY A 180 17.79 -11.06 -4.13
C GLY A 180 17.70 -9.65 -3.53
N GLU A 181 16.47 -9.13 -3.41
CA GLU A 181 16.22 -7.76 -2.91
C GLU A 181 16.18 -7.69 -1.39
N TYR A 182 15.99 -8.84 -0.73
CA TYR A 182 15.79 -8.92 0.72
C TYR A 182 17.04 -9.45 1.41
N PRO A 183 17.27 -9.05 2.68
CA PRO A 183 18.39 -9.56 3.46
C PRO A 183 18.37 -11.10 3.50
N SER A 184 19.54 -11.71 3.34
CA SER A 184 19.71 -13.14 3.55
C SER A 184 19.58 -13.51 5.03
N GLU A 185 19.38 -14.80 5.31
CA GLU A 185 19.33 -15.30 6.69
C GLU A 185 20.62 -14.94 7.45
N ALA A 186 21.78 -15.11 6.82
CA ALA A 186 23.07 -14.83 7.41
C ALA A 186 23.22 -13.35 7.77
N GLU A 187 22.79 -12.45 6.89
CA GLU A 187 22.79 -11.00 7.18
C GLU A 187 21.86 -10.65 8.32
N LEU A 188 20.63 -11.20 8.33
CA LEU A 188 19.66 -10.97 9.40
C LEU A 188 20.20 -11.45 10.74
N THR A 189 20.77 -12.66 10.79
CA THR A 189 21.31 -13.24 12.02
C THR A 189 22.47 -12.37 12.53
N THR A 190 23.38 -11.97 11.63
CA THR A 190 24.52 -11.09 11.99
C THR A 190 24.06 -9.75 12.55
N TRP A 191 23.07 -9.10 11.90
CA TRP A 191 22.58 -7.80 12.38
C TRP A 191 21.83 -7.89 13.70
N ILE A 192 21.10 -8.98 13.92
CA ILE A 192 20.38 -9.23 15.18
C ILE A 192 21.38 -9.52 16.30
N GLU A 193 22.41 -10.34 16.06
CA GLU A 193 23.45 -10.66 17.06
C GLU A 193 24.31 -9.45 17.40
N ALA A 194 24.53 -8.56 16.44
CA ALA A 194 25.26 -7.31 16.66
C ALA A 194 24.38 -6.17 17.23
N GLU A 195 23.09 -6.44 17.50
CA GLU A 195 22.12 -5.44 17.95
C GLU A 195 22.00 -4.22 17.01
N GLU A 196 22.27 -4.42 15.73
CA GLU A 196 22.25 -3.37 14.70
C GLU A 196 20.80 -3.03 14.27
N MET A 197 19.96 -2.63 15.21
CA MET A 197 18.54 -2.33 14.96
C MET A 197 18.35 -1.26 13.88
N ASP A 198 19.22 -0.26 13.80
CA ASP A 198 19.16 0.76 12.75
C ASP A 198 19.34 0.18 11.35
N ARG A 199 20.18 -0.82 11.18
CA ARG A 199 20.33 -1.53 9.88
C ARG A 199 19.09 -2.33 9.54
N LEU A 200 18.54 -3.03 10.52
CA LEU A 200 17.30 -3.78 10.36
C LEU A 200 16.14 -2.86 9.96
N ILE A 201 15.97 -1.72 10.63
CA ILE A 201 14.94 -0.73 10.32
C ILE A 201 15.19 -0.09 8.94
N SER A 202 16.44 0.21 8.59
CA SER A 202 16.76 0.81 7.29
C SER A 202 16.48 -0.14 6.11
N ALA A 203 16.61 -1.44 6.31
CA ALA A 203 16.28 -2.44 5.31
C ALA A 203 14.77 -2.52 5.01
N LEU A 204 13.88 -2.10 5.95
CA LEU A 204 12.45 -1.98 5.69
C LEU A 204 12.11 -1.02 4.53
N LYS A 205 12.99 -0.05 4.24
CA LYS A 205 12.79 0.91 3.14
C LYS A 205 12.91 0.27 1.76
N LYS A 206 13.47 -0.95 1.68
CA LYS A 206 13.63 -1.70 0.43
C LYS A 206 12.36 -2.46 0.04
N PHE A 207 11.48 -2.73 1.01
CA PHE A 207 10.18 -3.35 0.79
C PHE A 207 9.15 -2.30 0.33
#